data_697e1d5debbad7442520ebc8ce1aa29e
#
_entry.id   697e1d5debbad7442520ebc8ce1aa29e
#
_cell.length_a   1.000
_cell.length_b   1.000
_cell.length_c   1.000
_cell.angle_alpha   90.00
_cell.angle_beta   90.00
_cell.angle_gamma   90.00
#
_symmetry.space_group_name_H-M   'P 1'
#
loop_
_entity.id
_entity.type
_entity.pdbx_description
1 polymer ?
#
loop_
_entity_poly.entity_id
_entity_poly.type
_entity_poly.pdbx_seq_one_letter_code
_entity_poly.pdbx_strand_id
1 'polypeptide(L)'
;MGKTRALFKKIRDTKGTFHAKMGSIKKDKNGMDLTEAEDIKKRWQEYMEELYKKDHDPDNHEGGIIHSELDILECEVKWALESITMNKASGGDGIPVELFQILKDDAVKVLHSIGHQIWKTQQWPQDWKRSVFIPIPKKGNPKECSNYHTIALSSHASKVMLKILQARLQQYVNC
;
A
#
# COMPACT_ATOMS: atom_id res chain seq x y z
N MET A 1 30.34 -8.87 18.54
CA MET A 1 29.77 -7.51 18.30
C MET A 1 29.67 -7.08 16.82
N GLY A 2 29.98 -7.94 15.83
CA GLY A 2 30.00 -7.56 14.40
C GLY A 2 28.70 -7.66 13.62
N LYS A 3 27.74 -8.50 14.04
CA LYS A 3 26.54 -8.81 13.24
C LYS A 3 25.51 -7.67 13.19
N THR A 4 25.34 -6.92 14.28
CA THR A 4 24.39 -5.80 14.37
C THR A 4 24.80 -4.62 13.48
N ARG A 5 26.11 -4.34 13.39
CA ARG A 5 26.66 -3.26 12.57
C ARG A 5 26.51 -3.53 11.07
N ALA A 6 26.66 -4.80 10.67
CA ALA A 6 26.45 -5.26 9.31
C ALA A 6 24.96 -5.18 8.92
N LEU A 7 24.04 -5.50 9.84
CA LEU A 7 22.61 -5.37 9.63
C LEU A 7 22.19 -3.90 9.43
N PHE A 8 22.64 -2.99 10.29
CA PHE A 8 22.38 -1.56 10.16
C PHE A 8 23.01 -0.95 8.90
N LYS A 9 24.19 -1.44 8.47
CA LYS A 9 24.77 -1.03 7.19
C LYS A 9 23.90 -1.49 6.01
N LYS A 10 23.44 -2.74 6.02
CA LYS A 10 22.56 -3.29 4.99
C LYS A 10 21.21 -2.57 4.92
N ILE A 11 20.62 -2.23 6.07
CA ILE A 11 19.39 -1.42 6.17
C ILE A 11 19.62 0.00 5.60
N ARG A 12 20.77 0.62 5.90
CA ARG A 12 21.14 1.94 5.39
C ARG A 12 21.37 1.90 3.87
N ASP A 13 22.06 0.89 3.37
CA ASP A 13 22.34 0.71 1.96
C ASP A 13 21.04 0.43 1.17
N THR A 14 20.11 -0.31 1.76
CA THR A 14 18.76 -0.55 1.17
C THR A 14 17.90 0.72 1.17
N LYS A 15 18.01 1.58 2.20
CA LYS A 15 17.33 2.88 2.23
C LYS A 15 17.99 3.93 1.33
N GLY A 16 19.30 3.80 1.06
CA GLY A 16 20.10 4.79 0.32
C GLY A 16 20.11 4.63 -1.20
N THR A 17 19.66 3.49 -1.73
CA THR A 17 19.82 3.18 -3.16
C THR A 17 18.64 3.55 -4.03
N PHE A 18 17.50 3.93 -3.48
CA PHE A 18 16.37 4.42 -4.28
C PHE A 18 16.08 5.89 -3.99
N HIS A 19 16.99 6.77 -4.37
CA HIS A 19 16.62 8.14 -4.72
C HIS A 19 15.90 8.05 -6.07
N ALA A 20 14.59 7.93 -6.05
CA ALA A 20 13.82 8.33 -7.21
C ALA A 20 14.32 9.75 -7.54
N LYS A 21 15.03 9.93 -8.65
CA LYS A 21 15.32 11.24 -9.20
C LYS A 21 13.97 11.85 -9.58
N MET A 22 13.27 12.41 -8.59
CA MET A 22 12.08 13.23 -8.77
C MET A 22 12.42 14.56 -9.45
N GLY A 23 13.63 14.68 -9.97
CA GLY A 23 14.19 15.88 -10.55
C GLY A 23 14.00 16.02 -12.05
N SER A 24 13.11 15.31 -12.69
CA SER A 24 12.79 15.67 -14.07
C SER A 24 11.65 16.67 -14.09
N ILE A 25 11.92 17.81 -14.69
CA ILE A 25 10.94 18.81 -15.10
C ILE A 25 9.71 18.10 -15.64
N LYS A 26 8.52 18.41 -15.10
CA LYS A 26 7.23 17.87 -15.56
C LYS A 26 6.50 18.93 -16.37
N LYS A 27 5.59 18.50 -17.23
CA LYS A 27 4.68 19.40 -17.93
C LYS A 27 3.36 19.50 -17.20
N ASP A 28 2.81 20.71 -17.14
CA ASP A 28 1.44 20.94 -16.71
C ASP A 28 0.43 20.44 -17.77
N LYS A 29 -0.87 20.66 -17.54
CA LYS A 29 -1.92 20.30 -18.49
C LYS A 29 -1.87 21.09 -19.81
N ASN A 30 -1.20 22.25 -19.81
CA ASN A 30 -1.05 23.14 -20.94
C ASN A 30 0.27 22.91 -21.71
N GLY A 31 1.09 21.97 -21.26
CA GLY A 31 2.37 21.62 -21.86
C GLY A 31 3.55 22.50 -21.40
N MET A 32 3.35 23.38 -20.37
CA MET A 32 4.42 24.19 -19.81
C MET A 32 5.27 23.39 -18.83
N ASP A 33 6.57 23.66 -18.82
CA ASP A 33 7.51 22.97 -17.96
C ASP A 33 7.39 23.46 -16.50
N LEU A 34 7.19 22.51 -15.58
CA LEU A 34 7.16 22.76 -14.14
C LEU A 34 8.54 22.50 -13.56
N THR A 35 9.10 23.50 -12.88
CA THR A 35 10.43 23.43 -12.28
C THR A 35 10.39 23.31 -10.75
N GLU A 36 9.34 23.85 -10.13
CA GLU A 36 9.19 23.83 -8.69
C GLU A 36 8.71 22.47 -8.18
N ALA A 37 9.32 22.00 -7.08
CA ALA A 37 9.03 20.68 -6.52
C ALA A 37 7.56 20.52 -6.07
N GLU A 38 6.97 21.58 -5.52
CA GLU A 38 5.57 21.57 -5.09
C GLU A 38 4.59 21.51 -6.28
N ASP A 39 4.88 22.21 -7.37
CA ASP A 39 4.06 22.15 -8.59
C ASP A 39 4.15 20.77 -9.25
N ILE A 40 5.35 20.17 -9.26
CA ILE A 40 5.53 18.80 -9.76
C ILE A 40 4.74 17.82 -8.89
N LYS A 41 4.77 17.97 -7.56
CA LYS A 41 4.01 17.13 -6.63
C LYS A 41 2.49 17.29 -6.85
N LYS A 42 2.03 18.53 -6.98
CA LYS A 42 0.62 18.83 -7.27
C LYS A 42 0.18 18.22 -8.59
N ARG A 43 1.00 18.30 -9.64
CA ARG A 43 0.72 17.69 -10.94
C ARG A 43 0.59 16.17 -10.85
N TRP A 44 1.46 15.52 -10.03
CA TRP A 44 1.32 14.08 -9.78
C TRP A 44 0.03 13.76 -9.03
N GLN A 45 -0.34 14.54 -8.03
CA GLN A 45 -1.60 14.36 -7.31
C GLN A 45 -2.80 14.46 -8.26
N GLU A 46 -2.87 15.51 -9.06
CA GLU A 46 -3.94 15.70 -10.06
C GLU A 46 -4.03 14.53 -11.04
N TYR A 47 -2.88 14.07 -11.55
CA TYR A 47 -2.85 12.93 -12.47
C TYR A 47 -3.36 11.64 -11.83
N MET A 48 -2.96 11.38 -10.59
CA MET A 48 -3.43 10.20 -9.85
C MET A 48 -4.93 10.28 -9.56
N GLU A 49 -5.43 11.45 -9.14
CA GLU A 49 -6.86 11.65 -8.92
C GLU A 49 -7.67 11.43 -10.20
N GLU A 50 -7.21 11.93 -11.33
CA GLU A 50 -7.87 11.71 -12.63
C GLU A 50 -7.85 10.24 -13.03
N LEU A 51 -6.72 9.55 -12.81
CA LEU A 51 -6.56 8.14 -13.17
C LEU A 51 -7.54 7.25 -12.37
N TYR A 52 -7.69 7.52 -11.07
CA TYR A 52 -8.56 6.70 -10.21
C TYR A 52 -10.02 7.16 -10.16
N LYS A 53 -10.33 8.40 -10.53
CA LYS A 53 -11.73 8.84 -10.67
C LYS A 53 -12.47 8.14 -11.80
N LYS A 54 -11.78 7.72 -12.86
CA LYS A 54 -12.38 6.99 -13.97
C LYS A 54 -12.89 5.59 -13.59
N ASP A 55 -12.33 5.00 -12.52
CA ASP A 55 -12.72 3.67 -12.05
C ASP A 55 -13.77 3.73 -10.93
N HIS A 56 -14.13 4.93 -10.46
CA HIS A 56 -15.16 5.17 -9.48
C HIS A 56 -16.36 5.85 -10.16
N ASP A 57 -17.19 5.04 -10.82
CA ASP A 57 -18.59 5.38 -10.99
C ASP A 57 -19.28 5.10 -9.64
N PRO A 58 -19.78 6.10 -8.92
CA PRO A 58 -20.47 5.88 -7.66
C PRO A 58 -21.89 5.39 -7.93
N ASP A 59 -22.06 4.42 -8.82
CA ASP A 59 -23.32 3.73 -8.97
C ASP A 59 -23.59 2.89 -7.72
N ASN A 60 -24.29 3.55 -6.82
CA ASN A 60 -25.43 3.06 -6.06
C ASN A 60 -25.38 1.57 -5.70
N HIS A 61 -24.32 1.17 -5.03
CA HIS A 61 -24.38 -0.04 -4.23
C HIS A 61 -24.86 0.34 -2.82
N GLU A 62 -26.17 0.51 -2.68
CA GLU A 62 -26.85 0.06 -1.48
C GLU A 62 -26.61 -1.45 -1.39
N GLY A 63 -25.35 -1.82 -1.19
CA GLY A 63 -24.97 -3.15 -0.82
C GLY A 63 -25.58 -3.39 0.55
N GLY A 64 -26.68 -4.12 0.58
CA GLY A 64 -27.23 -4.61 1.82
C GLY A 64 -26.07 -5.17 2.62
N ILE A 65 -25.94 -4.70 3.85
CA ILE A 65 -24.94 -5.15 4.82
C ILE A 65 -25.14 -6.67 4.92
N ILE A 66 -24.31 -7.43 4.21
CA ILE A 66 -24.21 -8.86 4.47
C ILE A 66 -23.55 -8.93 5.84
N HIS A 67 -24.37 -9.03 6.87
CA HIS A 67 -23.92 -9.41 8.19
C HIS A 67 -23.38 -10.84 8.08
N SER A 68 -22.18 -11.01 7.57
CA SER A 68 -21.42 -12.20 7.83
C SER A 68 -21.01 -12.12 9.29
N GLU A 69 -21.76 -12.81 10.13
CA GLU A 69 -21.61 -12.83 11.59
C GLU A 69 -20.29 -13.45 12.06
N LEU A 70 -19.46 -13.92 11.15
CA LEU A 70 -18.19 -14.58 11.47
C LEU A 70 -17.10 -13.55 11.73
N ASP A 71 -16.73 -13.41 12.98
CA ASP A 71 -15.55 -12.65 13.41
C ASP A 71 -14.29 -13.11 12.66
N ILE A 72 -13.31 -12.24 12.56
CA ILE A 72 -11.99 -12.60 12.02
C ILE A 72 -11.31 -13.54 13.00
N LEU A 73 -10.77 -14.65 12.50
CA LEU A 73 -10.12 -15.66 13.29
C LEU A 73 -8.59 -15.45 13.32
N GLU A 74 -7.93 -15.79 14.44
CA GLU A 74 -6.47 -15.73 14.54
C GLU A 74 -5.77 -16.61 13.48
N CYS A 75 -6.36 -17.75 13.13
CA CYS A 75 -5.80 -18.63 12.09
C CYS A 75 -5.83 -17.98 10.70
N GLU A 76 -6.84 -17.16 10.39
CA GLU A 76 -6.89 -16.40 9.13
C GLU A 76 -5.79 -15.33 9.09
N VAL A 77 -5.59 -14.64 10.21
CA VAL A 77 -4.51 -13.63 10.33
C VAL A 77 -3.14 -14.30 10.16
N LYS A 78 -2.92 -15.42 10.81
CA LYS A 78 -1.68 -16.20 10.70
C LYS A 78 -1.44 -16.65 9.26
N TRP A 79 -2.42 -17.26 8.63
CA TRP A 79 -2.35 -17.68 7.23
C TRP A 79 -2.07 -16.50 6.29
N ALA A 80 -2.78 -15.38 6.46
CA ALA A 80 -2.58 -14.20 5.64
C ALA A 80 -1.17 -13.62 5.82
N LEU A 81 -0.67 -13.57 7.04
CA LEU A 81 0.66 -13.08 7.37
C LEU A 81 1.77 -13.96 6.76
N GLU A 82 1.66 -15.28 6.87
CA GLU A 82 2.59 -16.25 6.29
C GLU A 82 2.62 -16.18 4.76
N SER A 83 1.53 -15.76 4.15
CA SER A 83 1.39 -15.64 2.69
C SER A 83 1.96 -14.35 2.10
N ILE A 84 2.37 -13.38 2.93
CA ILE A 84 2.98 -12.13 2.45
C ILE A 84 4.44 -12.38 2.05
N THR A 85 4.77 -11.94 0.84
CA THR A 85 6.11 -12.08 0.29
C THR A 85 7.12 -11.17 1.02
N MET A 86 8.26 -11.74 1.38
CA MET A 86 9.39 -11.04 1.99
C MET A 86 10.11 -10.08 1.04
N ASN A 87 10.95 -9.22 1.62
CA ASN A 87 11.80 -8.28 0.88
C ASN A 87 11.00 -7.32 -0.01
N LYS A 88 9.79 -6.95 0.42
CA LYS A 88 8.97 -5.93 -0.22
C LYS A 88 9.11 -4.58 0.49
N ALA A 89 9.03 -3.51 -0.27
CA ALA A 89 9.03 -2.17 0.28
C ALA A 89 7.84 -1.97 1.21
N SER A 90 8.08 -1.32 2.36
CA SER A 90 7.05 -0.92 3.32
C SER A 90 6.14 0.16 2.75
N GLY A 91 4.93 0.25 3.27
CA GLY A 91 4.01 1.36 3.00
C GLY A 91 4.45 2.67 3.68
N GLY A 92 3.51 3.61 3.78
CA GLY A 92 3.74 4.91 4.40
C GLY A 92 4.06 4.86 5.90
N ASP A 93 3.70 3.76 6.57
CA ASP A 93 4.01 3.47 7.97
C ASP A 93 5.48 3.09 8.20
N GLY A 94 6.22 2.78 7.14
CA GLY A 94 7.62 2.37 7.21
C GLY A 94 7.86 1.02 7.88
N ILE A 95 6.81 0.23 8.16
CA ILE A 95 6.90 -1.08 8.84
C ILE A 95 7.26 -2.16 7.81
N PRO A 96 8.45 -2.77 7.89
CA PRO A 96 8.83 -3.85 7.00
C PRO A 96 8.12 -5.15 7.38
N VAL A 97 7.84 -6.00 6.40
CA VAL A 97 7.18 -7.30 6.63
C VAL A 97 8.00 -8.21 7.55
N GLU A 98 9.32 -8.09 7.54
CA GLU A 98 10.26 -8.84 8.36
C GLU A 98 10.02 -8.63 9.87
N LEU A 99 9.49 -7.46 10.26
CA LEU A 99 9.15 -7.19 11.64
C LEU A 99 8.05 -8.13 12.15
N PHE A 100 7.03 -8.40 11.34
CA PHE A 100 5.96 -9.32 11.70
C PHE A 100 6.47 -10.74 11.89
N GLN A 101 7.49 -11.16 11.12
CA GLN A 101 8.09 -12.48 11.28
C GLN A 101 8.95 -12.59 12.55
N ILE A 102 9.59 -11.49 12.98
CA ILE A 102 10.31 -11.43 14.23
C ILE A 102 9.36 -11.55 15.41
N LEU A 103 8.23 -10.87 15.35
CA LEU A 103 7.22 -10.83 16.42
C LEU A 103 6.32 -12.08 16.44
N LYS A 104 6.24 -12.86 15.35
CA LYS A 104 5.49 -14.11 15.24
C LYS A 104 4.07 -14.02 15.84
N ASP A 105 3.81 -14.80 16.90
CA ASP A 105 2.47 -14.89 17.53
C ASP A 105 2.00 -13.55 18.12
N ASP A 106 2.90 -12.70 18.58
CA ASP A 106 2.55 -11.37 19.08
C ASP A 106 2.06 -10.47 17.94
N ALA A 107 2.66 -10.57 16.74
CA ALA A 107 2.15 -9.88 15.57
C ALA A 107 0.74 -10.37 15.18
N VAL A 108 0.50 -11.68 15.25
CA VAL A 108 -0.82 -12.28 14.98
C VAL A 108 -1.87 -11.71 15.95
N LYS A 109 -1.59 -11.70 17.25
CA LYS A 109 -2.52 -11.18 18.28
C LYS A 109 -2.84 -9.70 18.05
N VAL A 110 -1.84 -8.88 17.77
CA VAL A 110 -2.04 -7.43 17.51
C VAL A 110 -2.86 -7.23 16.25
N LEU A 111 -2.52 -7.88 15.14
CA LEU A 111 -3.25 -7.76 13.89
C LEU A 111 -4.67 -8.31 13.98
N HIS A 112 -4.87 -9.40 14.74
CA HIS A 112 -6.19 -9.94 15.03
C HIS A 112 -7.05 -8.95 15.81
N SER A 113 -6.50 -8.33 16.87
CA SER A 113 -7.21 -7.30 17.64
C SER A 113 -7.62 -6.11 16.78
N ILE A 114 -6.71 -5.62 15.93
CA ILE A 114 -7.01 -4.52 15.00
C ILE A 114 -8.07 -4.96 13.97
N GLY A 115 -7.92 -6.15 13.40
CA GLY A 115 -8.85 -6.72 12.43
C GLY A 115 -10.26 -6.86 13.01
N HIS A 116 -10.35 -7.36 14.23
CA HIS A 116 -11.62 -7.47 14.97
C HIS A 116 -12.28 -6.10 15.20
N GLN A 117 -11.47 -5.09 15.58
CA GLN A 117 -11.96 -3.73 15.73
C GLN A 117 -12.49 -3.16 14.42
N ILE A 118 -11.76 -3.34 13.31
CA ILE A 118 -12.20 -2.92 11.97
C ILE A 118 -13.51 -3.63 11.60
N TRP A 119 -13.61 -4.93 11.86
CA TRP A 119 -14.80 -5.73 11.56
C TRP A 119 -16.03 -5.23 12.32
N LYS A 120 -15.88 -4.94 13.60
CA LYS A 120 -16.98 -4.42 14.45
C LYS A 120 -17.38 -2.99 14.12
N THR A 121 -16.40 -2.11 13.87
CA THR A 121 -16.68 -0.67 13.71
C THR A 121 -16.86 -0.25 12.26
N GLN A 122 -16.50 -1.12 11.29
CA GLN A 122 -16.43 -0.80 9.87
C GLN A 122 -15.47 0.38 9.57
N GLN A 123 -14.58 0.71 10.50
CA GLN A 123 -13.65 1.82 10.38
C GLN A 123 -12.22 1.32 10.22
N TRP A 124 -11.61 1.68 9.09
CA TRP A 124 -10.20 1.39 8.83
C TRP A 124 -9.31 2.46 9.44
N PRO A 125 -8.14 2.09 9.99
CA PRO A 125 -7.13 3.06 10.41
C PRO A 125 -6.77 3.99 9.25
N GLN A 126 -6.59 5.29 9.55
CA GLN A 126 -6.32 6.29 8.51
C GLN A 126 -5.05 5.99 7.71
N ASP A 127 -4.01 5.49 8.38
CA ASP A 127 -2.74 5.13 7.72
C ASP A 127 -2.88 3.93 6.79
N TRP A 128 -3.88 3.05 7.01
CA TRP A 128 -4.15 1.91 6.13
C TRP A 128 -4.91 2.30 4.86
N LYS A 129 -5.60 3.44 4.89
CA LYS A 129 -6.29 4.02 3.73
C LYS A 129 -5.34 4.75 2.79
N ARG A 130 -4.09 5.00 3.22
CA ARG A 130 -3.11 5.75 2.44
C ARG A 130 -2.11 4.82 1.78
N SER A 131 -1.79 5.11 0.53
CA SER A 131 -0.72 4.44 -0.20
C SER A 131 0.31 5.46 -0.64
N VAL A 132 1.58 5.06 -0.63
CA VAL A 132 2.66 5.84 -1.23
C VAL A 132 2.80 5.40 -2.68
N PHE A 133 2.66 6.33 -3.62
CA PHE A 133 2.81 6.04 -5.03
C PHE A 133 4.24 6.29 -5.50
N ILE A 134 4.84 5.29 -6.13
CA ILE A 134 6.17 5.38 -6.73
C ILE A 134 6.01 5.38 -8.25
N PRO A 135 6.34 6.50 -8.94
CA PRO A 135 6.33 6.56 -10.39
C PRO A 135 7.57 5.89 -10.97
N ILE A 136 7.37 4.89 -11.82
CA ILE A 136 8.43 4.18 -12.55
C ILE A 136 8.36 4.61 -14.02
N PRO A 137 9.43 5.17 -14.61
CA PRO A 137 9.42 5.65 -15.98
C PRO A 137 9.26 4.48 -16.97
N LYS A 138 8.38 4.68 -17.94
CA LYS A 138 8.29 3.89 -19.17
C LYS A 138 9.28 4.44 -20.20
N LYS A 139 9.37 3.77 -21.34
CA LYS A 139 10.02 4.35 -22.53
C LYS A 139 9.16 5.51 -23.05
N GLY A 140 9.73 6.67 -23.23
CA GLY A 140 9.03 7.86 -23.74
C GLY A 140 9.51 9.16 -23.12
N ASN A 141 8.72 10.22 -23.29
CA ASN A 141 9.05 11.54 -22.74
C ASN A 141 8.94 11.54 -21.21
N PRO A 142 10.04 11.74 -20.47
CA PRO A 142 10.00 11.72 -18.99
C PRO A 142 9.26 12.92 -18.38
N LYS A 143 8.89 13.93 -19.18
CA LYS A 143 8.11 15.08 -18.72
C LYS A 143 6.61 14.79 -18.58
N GLU A 144 6.13 13.74 -19.20
CA GLU A 144 4.71 13.34 -19.20
C GLU A 144 4.41 12.35 -18.07
N CYS A 145 3.42 12.64 -17.21
CA CYS A 145 3.02 11.71 -16.15
C CYS A 145 2.47 10.38 -16.71
N SER A 146 1.82 10.39 -17.87
CA SER A 146 1.32 9.19 -18.57
C SER A 146 2.40 8.20 -18.97
N ASN A 147 3.66 8.66 -19.11
CA ASN A 147 4.81 7.82 -19.40
C ASN A 147 5.42 7.17 -18.16
N TYR A 148 4.65 7.04 -17.10
CA TYR A 148 5.05 6.32 -15.89
C TYR A 148 4.05 5.23 -15.53
N HIS A 149 4.57 4.14 -14.99
CA HIS A 149 3.78 3.20 -14.20
C HIS A 149 3.83 3.64 -12.75
N THR A 150 2.72 3.62 -12.07
CA THR A 150 2.68 3.90 -10.63
C THR A 150 2.56 2.61 -9.85
N ILE A 151 3.42 2.43 -8.85
CA ILE A 151 3.30 1.34 -7.88
C ILE A 151 2.76 1.94 -6.59
N ALA A 152 1.63 1.42 -6.12
CA ALA A 152 1.06 1.78 -4.82
C ALA A 152 1.67 0.91 -3.72
N LEU A 153 2.32 1.54 -2.76
CA LEU A 153 2.82 0.89 -1.55
C LEU A 153 1.84 1.16 -0.41
N SER A 154 1.07 0.15 -0.06
CA SER A 154 0.21 0.15 1.13
C SER A 154 0.92 -0.55 2.30
N SER A 155 0.45 -0.32 3.53
CA SER A 155 0.99 -0.97 4.72
C SER A 155 0.89 -2.50 4.62
N HIS A 156 1.86 -3.21 5.19
CA HIS A 156 1.80 -4.68 5.22
C HIS A 156 0.66 -5.18 6.10
N ALA A 157 0.34 -4.47 7.17
CA ALA A 157 -0.80 -4.77 8.03
C ALA A 157 -2.14 -4.66 7.27
N SER A 158 -2.33 -3.61 6.46
CA SER A 158 -3.54 -3.51 5.62
C SER A 158 -3.62 -4.64 4.58
N LYS A 159 -2.49 -5.08 4.02
CA LYS A 159 -2.45 -6.21 3.09
C LYS A 159 -2.89 -7.53 3.72
N VAL A 160 -2.53 -7.78 5.00
CA VAL A 160 -3.02 -8.94 5.75
C VAL A 160 -4.55 -8.93 5.77
N MET A 161 -5.14 -7.80 6.16
CA MET A 161 -6.59 -7.64 6.24
C MET A 161 -7.28 -7.83 4.89
N LEU A 162 -6.76 -7.16 3.85
CA LEU A 162 -7.29 -7.29 2.48
C LEU A 162 -7.21 -8.73 1.97
N LYS A 163 -6.19 -9.49 2.36
CA LYS A 163 -6.04 -10.88 1.95
C LYS A 163 -7.07 -11.79 2.61
N ILE A 164 -7.40 -11.56 3.88
CA ILE A 164 -8.49 -12.27 4.58
C ILE A 164 -9.81 -11.98 3.87
N LEU A 165 -10.11 -10.70 3.59
CA LEU A 165 -11.32 -10.31 2.88
C LEU A 165 -11.40 -10.94 1.49
N GLN A 166 -10.29 -10.92 0.74
CA GLN A 166 -10.21 -11.56 -0.57
C GLN A 166 -10.52 -13.05 -0.49
N ALA A 167 -9.93 -13.77 0.47
CA ALA A 167 -10.18 -15.20 0.64
C ALA A 167 -11.64 -15.52 0.97
N ARG A 168 -12.26 -14.71 1.84
CA ARG A 168 -13.68 -14.85 2.17
C ARG A 168 -14.58 -14.57 0.96
N LEU A 169 -14.34 -13.49 0.23
CA LEU A 169 -15.10 -13.14 -0.98
C LEU A 169 -14.96 -14.20 -2.07
N GLN A 170 -13.77 -14.77 -2.23
CA GLN A 170 -13.50 -15.79 -3.26
C GLN A 170 -14.34 -17.06 -3.05
N GLN A 171 -14.72 -17.38 -1.83
CA GLN A 171 -15.62 -18.51 -1.52
C GLN A 171 -17.04 -18.26 -2.07
N TYR A 172 -17.50 -17.02 -2.08
CA TYR A 172 -18.83 -16.66 -2.62
C TYR A 172 -18.86 -16.58 -4.14
N VAL A 173 -17.74 -16.19 -4.76
CA VAL A 173 -17.67 -16.02 -6.23
C VAL A 173 -17.52 -17.37 -6.95
N ASN A 174 -16.95 -18.39 -6.28
CA ASN A 174 -16.72 -19.72 -6.83
C ASN A 174 -17.87 -20.72 -6.55
N CYS A 175 -18.95 -20.26 -5.92
CA CYS A 175 -20.22 -21.00 -5.78
C CYS A 175 -21.20 -20.60 -6.90
#